data_f3cd09154772d336f5a334c16227bd14
#
_entry.id   f3cd09154772d336f5a334c16227bd14
#
_cell.length_a   1.000
_cell.length_b   1.000
_cell.length_c   1.000
_cell.angle_alpha   90.00
_cell.angle_beta   90.00
_cell.angle_gamma   90.00
#
_symmetry.space_group_name_H-M   'P 1'
#
loop_
_entity.id
_entity.type
_entity.pdbx_description
1 polymer ?
#
loop_
_entity_poly.entity_id
_entity_poly.type
_entity_poly.pdbx_seq_one_letter_code
_entity_poly.pdbx_strand_id
1 'polypeptide(L)'
;MFPVSFRIALAASLLLLAGLCSAQSAEEESYQPRSGDAWIDRQLADMNAYAARYPDSFADEMARYYSVPREYAATLQAQPAWEAGDVFMACALAQILAQPCRKVVREWSRDHTEGWKGVRERLQPKSDPAINRELRKDIGETYERWSRPLAK
;
A
#
# COMPACT_ATOMS: atom_id res chain seq x y z
N MET A 1 35.18 30.02 76.45
CA MET A 1 33.84 29.45 76.26
C MET A 1 33.68 29.26 74.80
N PHE A 2 33.68 28.01 74.36
CA PHE A 2 33.85 27.63 72.96
C PHE A 2 32.50 27.28 72.32
N PRO A 3 32.25 27.70 71.11
CA PRO A 3 31.16 27.13 70.33
C PRO A 3 31.66 25.96 69.45
N VAL A 4 30.91 24.92 69.50
CA VAL A 4 31.05 23.67 68.73
C VAL A 4 30.74 23.90 67.26
N SER A 5 31.71 23.59 66.43
CA SER A 5 31.55 23.60 64.98
C SER A 5 30.70 22.41 64.51
N PHE A 6 29.53 22.70 63.94
CA PHE A 6 28.67 21.70 63.32
C PHE A 6 29.03 21.60 61.84
N ARG A 7 29.68 20.50 61.44
CA ARG A 7 29.96 20.19 60.02
C ARG A 7 28.75 19.51 59.40
N ILE A 8 28.03 20.24 58.54
CA ILE A 8 26.98 19.70 57.72
C ILE A 8 27.61 19.11 56.47
N ALA A 9 27.59 17.80 56.38
CA ALA A 9 27.97 17.08 55.16
C ALA A 9 26.79 17.13 54.17
N LEU A 10 26.98 17.84 53.04
CA LEU A 10 26.03 17.90 51.94
C LEU A 10 26.26 16.63 51.07
N ALA A 11 25.41 15.63 51.20
CA ALA A 11 25.37 14.50 50.31
C ALA A 11 24.62 14.91 49.04
N ALA A 12 25.36 15.13 47.96
CA ALA A 12 24.80 15.37 46.63
C ALA A 12 24.36 14.03 46.02
N SER A 13 23.06 13.74 46.07
CA SER A 13 22.46 12.60 45.36
C SER A 13 22.26 12.98 43.89
N LEU A 14 23.16 12.50 43.03
CA LEU A 14 23.05 12.62 41.59
C LEU A 14 22.04 11.60 41.12
N LEU A 15 20.78 11.99 40.91
CA LEU A 15 19.76 11.19 40.25
C LEU A 15 20.04 11.18 38.74
N LEU A 16 20.66 10.10 38.25
CA LEU A 16 20.71 9.77 36.84
C LEU A 16 19.30 9.37 36.37
N LEU A 17 18.56 10.32 35.78
CA LEU A 17 17.41 9.99 34.95
C LEU A 17 17.93 9.41 33.64
N ALA A 18 18.01 8.07 33.59
CA ALA A 18 18.13 7.36 32.34
C ALA A 18 16.79 7.50 31.58
N GLY A 19 16.74 8.47 30.68
CA GLY A 19 15.64 8.58 29.72
C GLY A 19 15.64 7.35 28.83
N LEU A 20 14.71 6.43 29.08
CA LEU A 20 14.34 5.40 28.10
C LEU A 20 13.73 6.13 26.89
N CYS A 21 14.56 6.43 25.88
CA CYS A 21 14.08 6.64 24.52
C CYS A 21 13.47 5.33 24.05
N SER A 22 12.17 5.15 24.27
CA SER A 22 11.38 4.18 23.52
C SER A 22 11.40 4.63 22.07
N ALA A 23 12.30 4.04 21.27
CA ALA A 23 12.17 4.05 19.82
C ALA A 23 10.90 3.28 19.51
N GLN A 24 9.77 4.00 19.41
CA GLN A 24 8.62 3.50 18.70
C GLN A 24 9.08 3.39 17.25
N SER A 25 9.48 2.18 16.84
CA SER A 25 9.46 1.80 15.44
C SER A 25 8.00 2.03 15.02
N ALA A 26 7.74 3.07 14.23
CA ALA A 26 6.54 3.12 13.44
C ALA A 26 6.59 1.82 12.62
N GLU A 27 5.77 0.84 12.99
CA GLU A 27 5.44 -0.26 12.10
C GLU A 27 4.88 0.44 10.87
N GLU A 28 5.66 0.50 9.79
CA GLU A 28 5.14 0.85 8.48
C GLU A 28 3.99 -0.12 8.27
N GLU A 29 2.78 0.42 8.28
CA GLU A 29 1.57 -0.38 8.08
C GLU A 29 1.73 -1.07 6.74
N SER A 30 2.06 -2.36 6.79
CA SER A 30 2.35 -3.17 5.61
C SER A 30 1.17 -3.07 4.66
N TYR A 31 1.42 -2.71 3.40
CA TYR A 31 0.39 -2.64 2.37
C TYR A 31 -0.47 -3.91 2.34
N GLN A 32 -1.78 -3.76 2.53
CA GLN A 32 -2.75 -4.85 2.66
C GLN A 32 -3.89 -4.67 1.66
N PRO A 33 -3.74 -5.09 0.40
CA PRO A 33 -4.79 -4.92 -0.62
C PRO A 33 -6.05 -5.74 -0.33
N ARG A 34 -5.91 -6.87 0.36
CA ARG A 34 -7.03 -7.75 0.76
C ARG A 34 -7.97 -8.03 -0.40
N SER A 35 -7.43 -8.52 -1.53
CA SER A 35 -8.20 -8.86 -2.72
C SER A 35 -9.10 -10.11 -2.53
N GLY A 36 -8.83 -10.89 -1.49
CA GLY A 36 -9.40 -12.21 -1.26
C GLY A 36 -8.60 -13.33 -1.94
N ASP A 37 -7.45 -13.02 -2.51
CA ASP A 37 -6.52 -13.96 -3.14
C ASP A 37 -5.08 -13.59 -2.75
N ALA A 38 -4.47 -14.40 -1.90
CA ALA A 38 -3.13 -14.12 -1.36
C ALA A 38 -2.03 -14.04 -2.43
N TRP A 39 -2.19 -14.70 -3.57
CA TRP A 39 -1.24 -14.58 -4.67
C TRP A 39 -1.37 -13.20 -5.34
N ILE A 40 -2.60 -12.74 -5.62
CA ILE A 40 -2.85 -11.39 -6.16
C ILE A 40 -2.29 -10.35 -5.19
N ASP A 41 -2.56 -10.48 -3.90
CA ASP A 41 -2.09 -9.53 -2.88
C ASP A 41 -0.56 -9.39 -2.90
N ARG A 42 0.18 -10.49 -3.02
CA ARG A 42 1.64 -10.43 -3.15
C ARG A 42 2.10 -9.70 -4.41
N GLN A 43 1.46 -9.95 -5.55
CA GLN A 43 1.83 -9.30 -6.79
C GLN A 43 1.55 -7.79 -6.73
N LEU A 44 0.43 -7.37 -6.15
CA LEU A 44 0.10 -5.95 -5.98
C LEU A 44 1.13 -5.25 -5.07
N ALA A 45 1.55 -5.91 -4.00
CA ALA A 45 2.63 -5.37 -3.14
C ALA A 45 3.97 -5.24 -3.89
N ASP A 46 4.33 -6.22 -4.72
CA ASP A 46 5.55 -6.16 -5.54
C ASP A 46 5.46 -5.08 -6.64
N MET A 47 4.25 -4.82 -7.16
CA MET A 47 4.03 -3.71 -8.10
C MET A 47 4.32 -2.35 -7.48
N ASN A 48 4.05 -2.15 -6.18
CA ASN A 48 4.41 -0.91 -5.47
C ASN A 48 5.93 -0.70 -5.50
N ALA A 49 6.70 -1.75 -5.21
CA ALA A 49 8.15 -1.69 -5.27
C ALA A 49 8.67 -1.44 -6.70
N TYR A 50 8.03 -2.04 -7.70
CA TYR A 50 8.37 -1.80 -9.10
C TYR A 50 8.10 -0.35 -9.51
N ALA A 51 6.90 0.16 -9.23
CA ALA A 51 6.49 1.52 -9.60
C ALA A 51 7.33 2.58 -8.88
N ALA A 52 7.71 2.35 -7.62
CA ALA A 52 8.62 3.24 -6.91
C ALA A 52 9.99 3.35 -7.58
N ARG A 53 10.47 2.26 -8.18
CA ARG A 53 11.76 2.23 -8.88
C ARG A 53 11.67 2.68 -10.34
N TYR A 54 10.55 2.39 -11.00
CA TYR A 54 10.34 2.62 -12.43
C TYR A 54 8.99 3.31 -12.69
N PRO A 55 8.77 4.54 -12.18
CA PRO A 55 7.47 5.20 -12.25
C PRO A 55 6.98 5.44 -13.67
N ASP A 56 7.88 5.77 -14.58
CA ASP A 56 7.53 5.97 -16.00
C ASP A 56 7.08 4.67 -16.67
N SER A 57 7.76 3.56 -16.39
CA SER A 57 7.39 2.25 -16.95
C SER A 57 6.03 1.80 -16.45
N PHE A 58 5.72 2.04 -15.17
CA PHE A 58 4.40 1.76 -14.61
C PHE A 58 3.32 2.66 -15.26
N ALA A 59 3.57 3.95 -15.36
CA ALA A 59 2.64 4.88 -16.00
C ALA A 59 2.39 4.56 -17.48
N ASP A 60 3.42 4.12 -18.20
CA ASP A 60 3.31 3.63 -19.60
C ASP A 60 2.46 2.37 -19.70
N GLU A 61 2.64 1.42 -18.79
CA GLU A 61 1.82 0.20 -18.70
C GLU A 61 0.35 0.56 -18.54
N MET A 62 0.02 1.43 -17.58
CA MET A 62 -1.34 1.87 -17.33
C MET A 62 -1.95 2.58 -18.54
N ALA A 63 -1.17 3.41 -19.23
CA ALA A 63 -1.66 4.12 -20.40
C ALA A 63 -1.90 3.21 -21.61
N ARG A 64 -1.00 2.27 -21.87
CA ARG A 64 -1.06 1.41 -23.07
C ARG A 64 -2.06 0.27 -22.95
N TYR A 65 -2.16 -0.35 -21.78
CA TYR A 65 -2.91 -1.60 -21.62
C TYR A 65 -4.19 -1.43 -20.81
N TYR A 66 -4.30 -0.37 -20.00
CA TYR A 66 -5.47 -0.14 -19.13
C TYR A 66 -6.24 1.12 -19.48
N SER A 67 -5.85 1.82 -20.58
CA SER A 67 -6.51 3.06 -21.05
C SER A 67 -6.57 4.15 -19.99
N VAL A 68 -5.54 4.25 -19.17
CA VAL A 68 -5.43 5.22 -18.06
C VAL A 68 -4.42 6.29 -18.45
N PRO A 69 -4.81 7.57 -18.58
CA PRO A 69 -3.84 8.64 -18.83
C PRO A 69 -2.72 8.65 -17.77
N ARG A 70 -1.47 8.83 -18.20
CA ARG A 70 -0.29 8.85 -17.30
C ARG A 70 -0.49 9.79 -16.12
N GLU A 71 -0.98 11.00 -16.40
CA GLU A 71 -1.22 12.04 -15.39
C GLU A 71 -2.30 11.61 -14.38
N TYR A 72 -3.30 10.84 -14.82
CA TYR A 72 -4.34 10.32 -13.94
C TYR A 72 -3.78 9.26 -12.99
N ALA A 73 -2.98 8.33 -13.50
CA ALA A 73 -2.31 7.34 -12.66
C ALA A 73 -1.39 8.00 -11.62
N ALA A 74 -0.60 9.00 -12.04
CA ALA A 74 0.28 9.77 -11.16
C ALA A 74 -0.52 10.56 -10.10
N THR A 75 -1.65 11.16 -10.48
CA THR A 75 -2.53 11.90 -9.57
C THR A 75 -3.13 10.98 -8.49
N LEU A 76 -3.50 9.76 -8.85
CA LEU A 76 -3.97 8.77 -7.87
C LEU A 76 -2.87 8.40 -6.88
N GLN A 77 -1.68 8.06 -7.38
CA GLN A 77 -0.53 7.68 -6.53
C GLN A 77 -0.03 8.81 -5.63
N ALA A 78 -0.34 10.06 -5.93
CA ALA A 78 -0.05 11.20 -5.07
C ALA A 78 -1.00 11.30 -3.86
N GLN A 79 -2.05 10.51 -3.79
CA GLN A 79 -3.01 10.50 -2.69
C GLN A 79 -2.65 9.43 -1.66
N PRO A 80 -2.73 9.71 -0.35
CA PRO A 80 -2.27 8.79 0.70
C PRO A 80 -2.93 7.40 0.71
N ALA A 81 -4.14 7.29 0.16
CA ALA A 81 -4.91 6.04 0.14
C ALA A 81 -4.66 5.20 -1.14
N TRP A 82 -3.67 5.57 -1.98
CA TRP A 82 -3.44 4.94 -3.26
C TRP A 82 -1.99 4.51 -3.43
N GLU A 83 -1.80 3.21 -3.57
CA GLU A 83 -0.54 2.63 -4.02
C GLU A 83 -0.63 2.25 -5.51
N ALA A 84 0.51 2.01 -6.15
CA ALA A 84 0.55 1.60 -7.56
C ALA A 84 -0.25 0.32 -7.82
N GLY A 85 -0.15 -0.65 -6.92
CA GLY A 85 -0.94 -1.89 -6.95
C GLY A 85 -2.44 -1.63 -6.91
N ASP A 86 -2.89 -0.60 -6.18
CA ASP A 86 -4.31 -0.21 -6.16
C ASP A 86 -4.76 0.43 -7.46
N VAL A 87 -3.92 1.27 -8.07
CA VAL A 87 -4.19 1.85 -9.39
C VAL A 87 -4.32 0.75 -10.44
N PHE A 88 -3.38 -0.21 -10.44
CA PHE A 88 -3.44 -1.38 -11.30
C PHE A 88 -4.72 -2.17 -11.06
N MET A 89 -4.99 -2.57 -9.81
CA MET A 89 -6.16 -3.39 -9.44
C MET A 89 -7.48 -2.73 -9.85
N ALA A 90 -7.61 -1.41 -9.63
CA ALA A 90 -8.82 -0.68 -10.02
C ALA A 90 -9.09 -0.75 -11.51
N CYS A 91 -8.05 -0.58 -12.33
CA CYS A 91 -8.24 -0.48 -13.79
C CYS A 91 -8.28 -1.86 -14.46
N ALA A 92 -7.53 -2.84 -13.97
CA ALA A 92 -7.65 -4.23 -14.41
C ALA A 92 -9.04 -4.81 -14.10
N LEU A 93 -9.52 -4.60 -12.86
CA LEU A 93 -10.87 -5.01 -12.49
C LEU A 93 -11.95 -4.31 -13.33
N ALA A 94 -11.77 -3.03 -13.64
CA ALA A 94 -12.68 -2.29 -14.50
C ALA A 94 -12.77 -2.88 -15.90
N GLN A 95 -11.64 -3.29 -16.51
CA GLN A 95 -11.63 -3.97 -17.81
C GLN A 95 -12.37 -5.30 -17.76
N ILE A 96 -12.09 -6.13 -16.75
CA ILE A 96 -12.74 -7.42 -16.58
C ILE A 96 -14.27 -7.26 -16.44
N LEU A 97 -14.71 -6.22 -15.74
CA LEU A 97 -16.13 -5.92 -15.53
C LEU A 97 -16.76 -5.09 -16.67
N ALA A 98 -16.01 -4.79 -17.73
CA ALA A 98 -16.44 -3.92 -18.84
C ALA A 98 -16.96 -2.56 -18.35
N GLN A 99 -16.26 -1.94 -17.39
CA GLN A 99 -16.62 -0.65 -16.78
C GLN A 99 -15.47 0.36 -16.89
N PRO A 100 -15.76 1.66 -16.83
CA PRO A 100 -14.70 2.66 -16.79
C PRO A 100 -13.86 2.53 -15.51
N CYS A 101 -12.50 2.63 -15.62
CA CYS A 101 -11.61 2.59 -14.46
C CYS A 101 -12.02 3.60 -13.37
N ARG A 102 -12.44 4.81 -13.74
CA ARG A 102 -12.92 5.83 -12.80
C ARG A 102 -14.11 5.40 -11.93
N LYS A 103 -14.92 4.44 -12.40
CA LYS A 103 -16.02 3.91 -11.58
C LYS A 103 -15.47 3.07 -10.44
N VAL A 104 -14.51 2.20 -10.72
CA VAL A 104 -13.86 1.37 -9.70
C VAL A 104 -13.04 2.22 -8.75
N VAL A 105 -12.33 3.23 -9.27
CA VAL A 105 -11.61 4.23 -8.44
C VAL A 105 -12.55 4.90 -7.45
N ARG A 106 -13.75 5.31 -7.86
CA ARG A 106 -14.74 5.91 -6.94
C ARG A 106 -15.20 4.93 -5.86
N GLU A 107 -15.37 3.66 -6.19
CA GLU A 107 -15.78 2.65 -5.21
C GLU A 107 -14.71 2.41 -4.15
N TRP A 108 -13.44 2.36 -4.54
CA TRP A 108 -12.31 2.29 -3.62
C TRP A 108 -12.24 3.56 -2.75
N SER A 109 -12.27 4.74 -3.36
CA SER A 109 -12.19 6.01 -2.64
C SER A 109 -13.37 6.24 -1.68
N ARG A 110 -14.53 5.66 -1.98
CA ARG A 110 -15.71 5.75 -1.11
C ARG A 110 -15.55 4.93 0.16
N ASP A 111 -15.08 3.70 0.02
CA ASP A 111 -14.87 2.78 1.12
C ASP A 111 -13.92 1.64 0.71
N HIS A 112 -12.78 1.56 1.36
CA HIS A 112 -11.78 0.50 1.18
C HIS A 112 -11.43 -0.20 2.51
N THR A 113 -12.27 -0.08 3.53
CA THR A 113 -12.04 -0.69 4.86
C THR A 113 -11.88 -2.21 4.78
N GLU A 114 -12.64 -2.87 3.89
CA GLU A 114 -12.55 -4.31 3.62
C GLU A 114 -11.57 -4.64 2.48
N GLY A 115 -10.79 -3.67 2.01
CA GLY A 115 -9.88 -3.82 0.88
C GLY A 115 -10.59 -4.12 -0.44
N TRP A 116 -9.85 -4.68 -1.38
CA TRP A 116 -10.36 -4.98 -2.72
C TRP A 116 -11.48 -6.02 -2.74
N LYS A 117 -11.52 -6.93 -1.77
CA LYS A 117 -12.62 -7.87 -1.61
C LYS A 117 -13.96 -7.13 -1.46
N GLY A 118 -14.04 -6.16 -0.54
CA GLY A 118 -15.25 -5.37 -0.32
C GLY A 118 -15.64 -4.53 -1.54
N VAL A 119 -14.68 -3.94 -2.23
CA VAL A 119 -14.94 -3.20 -3.48
C VAL A 119 -15.53 -4.12 -4.56
N ARG A 120 -14.97 -5.31 -4.73
CA ARG A 120 -15.48 -6.30 -5.70
C ARG A 120 -16.90 -6.75 -5.39
N GLU A 121 -17.20 -7.00 -4.13
CA GLU A 121 -18.55 -7.39 -3.70
C GLU A 121 -19.60 -6.30 -3.98
N ARG A 122 -19.24 -5.03 -3.89
CA ARG A 122 -20.13 -3.92 -4.25
C ARG A 122 -20.31 -3.76 -5.76
N LEU A 123 -19.27 -4.03 -6.54
CA LEU A 123 -19.31 -3.92 -8.01
C LEU A 123 -19.94 -5.16 -8.67
N GLN A 124 -19.71 -6.32 -8.09
CA GLN A 124 -20.14 -7.63 -8.58
C GLN A 124 -20.59 -8.49 -7.38
N PRO A 125 -21.84 -8.41 -6.94
CA PRO A 125 -22.32 -9.08 -5.73
C PRO A 125 -22.24 -10.62 -5.78
N LYS A 126 -22.21 -11.22 -7.00
CA LYS A 126 -22.03 -12.66 -7.15
C LYS A 126 -20.54 -12.95 -7.29
N SER A 127 -20.03 -13.82 -6.42
CA SER A 127 -18.66 -14.31 -6.54
C SER A 127 -18.47 -15.01 -7.87
N ASP A 128 -17.53 -14.52 -8.68
CA ASP A 128 -17.15 -15.11 -9.95
C ASP A 128 -15.68 -15.52 -9.91
N PRO A 129 -15.39 -16.84 -9.85
CA PRO A 129 -14.02 -17.34 -9.90
C PRO A 129 -13.25 -16.93 -11.18
N ALA A 130 -13.98 -16.61 -12.26
CA ALA A 130 -13.37 -16.13 -13.49
C ALA A 130 -12.64 -14.80 -13.29
N ILE A 131 -13.11 -13.92 -12.41
CA ILE A 131 -12.45 -12.64 -12.12
C ILE A 131 -11.01 -12.86 -11.62
N ASN A 132 -10.80 -13.76 -10.65
CA ASN A 132 -9.46 -14.07 -10.17
C ASN A 132 -8.57 -14.67 -11.25
N ARG A 133 -9.12 -15.50 -12.10
CA ARG A 133 -8.37 -16.09 -13.24
C ARG A 133 -7.91 -15.01 -14.21
N GLU A 134 -8.81 -14.10 -14.59
CA GLU A 134 -8.47 -12.99 -15.49
C GLU A 134 -7.47 -12.02 -14.84
N LEU A 135 -7.66 -11.65 -13.56
CA LEU A 135 -6.69 -10.82 -12.82
C LEU A 135 -5.30 -11.48 -12.78
N ARG A 136 -5.22 -12.77 -12.52
CA ARG A 136 -3.94 -13.50 -12.53
C ARG A 136 -3.29 -13.51 -13.92
N LYS A 137 -4.07 -13.63 -14.96
CA LYS A 137 -3.62 -13.55 -16.35
C LYS A 137 -3.06 -12.15 -16.65
N ASP A 138 -3.82 -11.10 -16.36
CA ASP A 138 -3.41 -9.70 -16.59
C ASP A 138 -2.12 -9.34 -15.83
N ILE A 139 -2.01 -9.79 -14.58
CA ILE A 139 -0.79 -9.65 -13.79
C ILE A 139 0.38 -10.36 -14.46
N GLY A 140 0.20 -11.62 -14.88
CA GLY A 140 1.24 -12.39 -15.56
C GLY A 140 1.74 -11.69 -16.82
N GLU A 141 0.84 -11.24 -17.66
CA GLU A 141 1.17 -10.51 -18.91
C GLU A 141 1.89 -9.18 -18.61
N THR A 142 1.49 -8.45 -17.58
CA THR A 142 2.14 -7.22 -17.14
C THR A 142 3.59 -7.50 -16.71
N TYR A 143 3.82 -8.53 -15.93
CA TYR A 143 5.16 -8.93 -15.48
C TYR A 143 6.05 -9.40 -16.63
N GLU A 144 5.49 -10.11 -17.61
CA GLU A 144 6.20 -10.49 -18.85
C GLU A 144 6.67 -9.24 -19.62
N ARG A 145 5.80 -8.24 -19.80
CA ARG A 145 6.15 -6.97 -20.48
C ARG A 145 7.24 -6.21 -19.71
N TRP A 146 7.26 -6.30 -18.40
CA TRP A 146 8.32 -5.71 -17.57
C TRP A 146 9.60 -6.56 -17.51
N SER A 147 9.62 -7.74 -18.13
CA SER A 147 10.72 -8.70 -17.99
C SER A 147 11.09 -8.98 -16.53
N ARG A 148 10.07 -9.05 -15.66
CA ARG A 148 10.18 -9.22 -14.23
C ARG A 148 9.61 -10.57 -13.81
N PRO A 149 10.31 -11.35 -12.93
CA PRO A 149 9.72 -12.56 -12.37
C PRO A 149 8.58 -12.19 -11.41
N LEU A 150 7.56 -13.05 -11.37
CA LEU A 150 6.48 -12.95 -10.40
C LEU A 150 7.00 -13.10 -8.96
N ALA A 151 6.43 -12.36 -8.02
CA ALA A 151 6.74 -12.48 -6.60
C ALA A 151 6.35 -13.86 -6.06
N LYS A 152 7.26 -14.45 -5.25
CA LYS A 152 7.11 -15.82 -4.68
C LYS A 152 6.29 -15.82 -3.39
#